data_cab3c38ef99bf5df0c6dd794c7ea0380
#
_entry.id   cab3c38ef99bf5df0c6dd794c7ea0380
#
_cell.length_a   1.000
_cell.length_b   1.000
_cell.length_c   1.000
_cell.angle_alpha   90.00
_cell.angle_beta   90.00
_cell.angle_gamma   90.00
#
_symmetry.space_group_name_H-M   'P 1'
#
loop_
_entity.id
_entity.type
_entity.pdbx_description
1 polymer ?
#
loop_
_entity_poly.entity_id
_entity_poly.type
_entity_poly.pdbx_seq_one_letter_code
_entity_poly.pdbx_strand_id
1 'polypeptide(L)'
;MKKVISMNLINVIQMKTQSFWLTALLVLLGVFSTVNTNAAEKLMAGTGKVNITPPNPRYPVHDSLYARTLILEAGASRIAFVSLDLVMYSNVPLAEKLKKQFGLQEVYFCPQHTHSGEAGPKEWLDAQITKALKQASSSMFEARISAGYRSFPQLSFNRLLLREDGRARESWVGDDHYRA
;
A
#
# COMPACT_ATOMS: atom_id res chain seq x y z
N MET A 1 -70.53 49.56 -13.74
CA MET A 1 -69.23 49.98 -14.40
C MET A 1 -68.17 48.90 -14.21
N LYS A 2 -67.87 48.11 -15.25
CA LYS A 2 -66.78 47.10 -15.20
C LYS A 2 -65.47 47.75 -15.63
N LYS A 3 -64.49 47.83 -14.73
CA LYS A 3 -63.15 48.34 -15.00
C LYS A 3 -62.34 47.23 -15.70
N VAL A 4 -62.12 47.34 -16.99
CA VAL A 4 -61.25 46.42 -17.75
C VAL A 4 -59.81 46.85 -17.50
N ILE A 5 -59.03 45.99 -16.85
CA ILE A 5 -57.59 46.22 -16.68
C ILE A 5 -56.92 45.68 -17.97
N SER A 6 -56.54 46.60 -18.85
CA SER A 6 -55.73 46.29 -20.01
C SER A 6 -54.30 46.13 -19.56
N MET A 7 -53.84 44.88 -19.41
CA MET A 7 -52.40 44.58 -19.24
C MET A 7 -51.70 44.74 -20.59
N ASN A 8 -50.73 45.62 -20.67
CA ASN A 8 -49.96 45.88 -21.87
C ASN A 8 -49.12 44.65 -22.27
N LEU A 9 -49.31 44.18 -23.49
CA LEU A 9 -48.61 43.00 -24.03
C LEU A 9 -47.08 43.07 -23.89
N ILE A 10 -46.53 44.29 -23.91
CA ILE A 10 -45.09 44.58 -23.73
C ILE A 10 -44.59 44.15 -22.33
N ASN A 11 -45.38 44.37 -21.27
CA ASN A 11 -44.98 44.01 -19.91
C ASN A 11 -44.96 42.48 -19.69
N VAL A 12 -45.84 41.75 -20.38
CA VAL A 12 -45.87 40.27 -20.29
C VAL A 12 -44.66 39.67 -21.01
N ILE A 13 -44.25 40.24 -22.13
CA ILE A 13 -43.05 39.77 -22.86
C ILE A 13 -41.79 40.05 -22.09
N GLN A 14 -41.68 41.26 -21.47
CA GLN A 14 -40.48 41.62 -20.65
C GLN A 14 -40.36 40.72 -19.39
N MET A 15 -41.46 40.39 -18.73
CA MET A 15 -41.41 39.46 -17.56
C MET A 15 -41.01 38.05 -17.96
N LYS A 16 -41.45 37.54 -19.12
CA LYS A 16 -41.07 36.20 -19.60
C LYS A 16 -39.58 36.14 -20.01
N THR A 17 -39.04 37.16 -20.62
CA THR A 17 -37.61 37.19 -20.98
C THR A 17 -36.68 37.30 -19.76
N GLN A 18 -37.05 38.12 -18.77
CA GLN A 18 -36.26 38.23 -17.51
C GLN A 18 -36.26 36.89 -16.75
N SER A 19 -37.42 36.20 -16.67
CA SER A 19 -37.46 34.89 -16.01
C SER A 19 -36.65 33.81 -16.75
N PHE A 20 -36.57 33.88 -18.08
CA PHE A 20 -35.76 32.94 -18.88
C PHE A 20 -34.29 33.15 -18.65
N TRP A 21 -33.78 34.38 -18.59
CA TRP A 21 -32.38 34.66 -18.34
C TRP A 21 -31.94 34.33 -16.90
N LEU A 22 -32.83 34.50 -15.90
CA LEU A 22 -32.57 34.12 -14.52
C LEU A 22 -32.45 32.59 -14.36
N THR A 23 -33.33 31.82 -15.01
CA THR A 23 -33.24 30.35 -14.99
C THR A 23 -32.03 29.84 -15.76
N ALA A 24 -31.68 30.44 -16.89
CA ALA A 24 -30.47 30.09 -17.63
C ALA A 24 -29.19 30.36 -16.82
N LEU A 25 -29.13 31.49 -16.09
CA LEU A 25 -28.02 31.82 -15.21
C LEU A 25 -27.88 30.87 -14.03
N LEU A 26 -28.99 30.46 -13.41
CA LEU A 26 -29.01 29.49 -12.31
C LEU A 26 -28.56 28.07 -12.75
N VAL A 27 -28.95 27.65 -13.96
CA VAL A 27 -28.50 26.38 -14.55
C VAL A 27 -27.01 26.44 -14.86
N LEU A 28 -26.52 27.57 -15.40
CA LEU A 28 -25.08 27.76 -15.68
C LEU A 28 -24.25 27.71 -14.39
N LEU A 29 -24.69 28.41 -13.32
CA LEU A 29 -24.06 28.37 -12.00
C LEU A 29 -24.09 26.97 -11.36
N GLY A 30 -25.17 26.21 -11.55
CA GLY A 30 -25.29 24.83 -11.05
C GLY A 30 -24.33 23.85 -11.74
N VAL A 31 -24.08 24.03 -13.04
CA VAL A 31 -23.15 23.18 -13.80
C VAL A 31 -21.68 23.44 -13.41
N PHE A 32 -21.31 24.68 -13.07
CA PHE A 32 -19.96 25.01 -12.59
C PHE A 32 -19.65 24.49 -11.18
N SER A 33 -20.67 24.18 -10.37
CA SER A 33 -20.47 23.74 -8.99
C SER A 33 -20.09 22.25 -8.85
N THR A 34 -20.06 21.45 -9.93
CA THR A 34 -19.81 19.99 -9.88
C THR A 34 -18.47 19.55 -10.45
N VAL A 35 -17.59 20.46 -10.84
CA VAL A 35 -16.21 20.07 -11.13
C VAL A 35 -15.45 19.94 -9.82
N ASN A 36 -15.75 18.88 -9.07
CA ASN A 36 -14.81 18.37 -8.09
C ASN A 36 -13.58 17.87 -8.88
N THR A 37 -12.63 18.73 -9.13
CA THR A 37 -11.27 18.31 -9.44
C THR A 37 -10.76 17.63 -8.17
N ASN A 38 -10.99 16.34 -8.00
CA ASN A 38 -10.20 15.53 -7.09
C ASN A 38 -8.76 15.69 -7.58
N ALA A 39 -8.04 16.64 -7.02
CA ALA A 39 -6.60 16.67 -7.16
C ALA A 39 -6.13 15.28 -6.76
N ALA A 40 -5.49 14.56 -7.67
CA ALA A 40 -5.03 13.21 -7.41
C ALA A 40 -4.22 13.26 -6.11
N GLU A 41 -4.70 12.53 -5.10
CA GLU A 41 -4.05 12.51 -3.80
C GLU A 41 -2.60 12.09 -3.99
N LYS A 42 -1.69 12.87 -3.44
CA LYS A 42 -0.26 12.60 -3.55
C LYS A 42 0.07 11.30 -2.82
N LEU A 43 0.77 10.41 -3.50
CA LEU A 43 1.36 9.25 -2.85
C LEU A 43 2.58 9.70 -2.04
N MET A 44 2.56 9.42 -0.74
CA MET A 44 3.69 9.60 0.15
C MET A 44 4.29 8.24 0.49
N ALA A 45 5.59 8.15 0.60
CA ALA A 45 6.31 6.97 1.03
C ALA A 45 7.28 7.31 2.16
N GLY A 46 7.47 6.38 3.10
CA GLY A 46 8.47 6.49 4.14
C GLY A 46 9.24 5.18 4.28
N THR A 47 10.53 5.24 4.54
CA THR A 47 11.37 4.04 4.65
C THR A 47 12.12 4.00 5.97
N GLY A 48 12.31 2.78 6.49
CA GLY A 48 13.11 2.53 7.69
C GLY A 48 13.91 1.25 7.54
N LYS A 49 15.11 1.21 8.13
CA LYS A 49 15.99 0.05 8.14
C LYS A 49 16.65 -0.09 9.50
N VAL A 50 16.43 -1.20 10.18
CA VAL A 50 16.99 -1.48 11.50
C VAL A 50 17.62 -2.86 11.50
N ASN A 51 18.80 -2.96 12.10
CA ASN A 51 19.49 -4.24 12.29
C ASN A 51 18.71 -5.08 13.31
N ILE A 52 18.40 -6.33 12.92
CA ILE A 52 17.71 -7.33 13.73
C ILE A 52 18.59 -8.58 13.96
N THR A 53 19.88 -8.48 13.71
CA THR A 53 20.84 -9.53 14.15
C THR A 53 20.80 -9.58 15.67
N PRO A 54 20.56 -10.75 16.28
CA PRO A 54 20.52 -10.86 17.74
C PRO A 54 21.79 -10.31 18.38
N PRO A 55 21.68 -9.67 19.57
CA PRO A 55 22.86 -9.12 20.25
C PRO A 55 23.87 -10.20 20.66
N ASN A 56 23.40 -11.44 20.90
CA ASN A 56 24.23 -12.59 21.23
C ASN A 56 23.87 -13.75 20.27
N PRO A 57 24.34 -13.71 19.02
CA PRO A 57 24.01 -14.74 18.04
C PRO A 57 24.69 -16.07 18.42
N ARG A 58 24.00 -17.18 18.20
CA ARG A 58 24.51 -18.53 18.47
C ARG A 58 25.66 -18.94 17.56
N TYR A 59 25.68 -18.38 16.34
CA TYR A 59 26.68 -18.67 15.31
C TYR A 59 27.37 -17.39 14.87
N PRO A 60 28.59 -17.48 14.28
CA PRO A 60 29.26 -16.34 13.69
C PRO A 60 28.35 -15.63 12.66
N VAL A 61 28.26 -14.33 12.76
CA VAL A 61 27.48 -13.50 11.83
C VAL A 61 28.34 -13.18 10.63
N HIS A 62 27.94 -13.66 9.45
CA HIS A 62 28.54 -13.26 8.18
C HIS A 62 27.95 -11.95 7.69
N ASP A 63 26.62 -11.89 7.59
CA ASP A 63 25.87 -10.71 7.17
C ASP A 63 24.82 -10.33 8.22
N SER A 64 24.65 -9.03 8.43
CA SER A 64 23.62 -8.53 9.34
C SER A 64 22.21 -8.78 8.79
N LEU A 65 21.29 -9.14 9.68
CA LEU A 65 19.85 -9.26 9.39
C LEU A 65 19.16 -7.90 9.60
N TYR A 66 18.13 -7.64 8.81
CA TYR A 66 17.43 -6.35 8.86
C TYR A 66 15.91 -6.51 8.88
N ALA A 67 15.26 -5.60 9.60
CA ALA A 67 13.88 -5.21 9.37
C ALA A 67 13.90 -3.97 8.46
N ARG A 68 13.26 -4.07 7.30
CA ARG A 68 13.09 -2.95 6.35
C ARG A 68 11.62 -2.63 6.26
N THR A 69 11.26 -1.39 6.50
CA THR A 69 9.88 -0.93 6.47
C THR A 69 9.68 0.03 5.31
N LEU A 70 8.55 -0.14 4.62
CA LEU A 70 7.99 0.80 3.67
C LEU A 70 6.59 1.18 4.15
N ILE A 71 6.35 2.46 4.41
CA ILE A 71 5.01 3.01 4.60
C ILE A 71 4.58 3.68 3.30
N LEU A 72 3.35 3.39 2.87
CA LEU A 72 2.69 4.08 1.76
C LEU A 72 1.45 4.77 2.30
N GLU A 73 1.25 6.03 1.87
CA GLU A 73 0.10 6.84 2.26
C GLU A 73 -0.46 7.58 1.04
N ALA A 74 -1.77 7.47 0.84
CA ALA A 74 -2.51 8.23 -0.16
C ALA A 74 -3.88 8.58 0.40
N GLY A 75 -4.14 9.87 0.59
CA GLY A 75 -5.34 10.36 1.25
C GLY A 75 -5.53 9.77 2.64
N ALA A 76 -6.66 9.15 2.88
CA ALA A 76 -6.96 8.50 4.16
C ALA A 76 -6.33 7.10 4.30
N SER A 77 -5.74 6.55 3.24
CA SER A 77 -5.17 5.20 3.25
C SER A 77 -3.70 5.24 3.63
N ARG A 78 -3.33 4.47 4.66
CA ARG A 78 -1.95 4.34 5.14
C ARG A 78 -1.66 2.91 5.54
N ILE A 79 -0.68 2.28 4.88
CA ILE A 79 -0.31 0.88 5.08
C ILE A 79 1.21 0.74 5.25
N ALA A 80 1.64 -0.33 5.90
CA ALA A 80 3.06 -0.63 6.07
C ALA A 80 3.39 -2.06 5.63
N PHE A 81 4.51 -2.19 4.91
CA PHE A 81 5.18 -3.45 4.63
C PHE A 81 6.46 -3.54 5.46
N VAL A 82 6.63 -4.64 6.16
CA VAL A 82 7.81 -4.90 7.00
C VAL A 82 8.50 -6.15 6.48
N SER A 83 9.52 -5.96 5.65
CA SER A 83 10.39 -7.04 5.19
C SER A 83 11.34 -7.44 6.31
N LEU A 84 11.45 -8.74 6.59
CA LEU A 84 12.25 -9.30 7.66
C LEU A 84 13.21 -10.36 7.11
N ASP A 85 14.49 -10.25 7.40
CA ASP A 85 15.51 -11.25 7.04
C ASP A 85 15.43 -12.46 8.00
N LEU A 86 14.23 -13.10 8.02
CA LEU A 86 13.89 -14.26 8.86
C LEU A 86 13.21 -15.35 8.00
N VAL A 87 13.27 -16.58 8.48
CA VAL A 87 12.57 -17.72 7.84
C VAL A 87 11.06 -17.49 7.83
N MET A 88 10.49 -17.19 8.98
CA MET A 88 9.07 -16.94 9.19
C MET A 88 8.90 -15.87 10.28
N TYR A 89 7.81 -15.16 10.21
CA TYR A 89 7.38 -14.24 11.27
C TYR A 89 5.89 -13.97 11.18
N SER A 90 5.21 -14.06 12.30
CA SER A 90 3.81 -13.67 12.47
C SER A 90 3.60 -13.16 13.89
N ASN A 91 3.01 -11.99 14.06
CA ASN A 91 2.73 -11.42 15.37
C ASN A 91 1.52 -10.48 15.29
N VAL A 92 0.32 -11.06 15.35
CA VAL A 92 -0.94 -10.31 15.27
C VAL A 92 -1.06 -9.26 16.38
N PRO A 93 -0.74 -9.54 17.66
CA PRO A 93 -0.78 -8.50 18.71
C PRO A 93 0.13 -7.31 18.41
N LEU A 94 1.32 -7.54 17.88
CA LEU A 94 2.22 -6.46 17.46
C LEU A 94 1.63 -5.67 16.29
N ALA A 95 1.09 -6.34 15.27
CA ALA A 95 0.46 -5.67 14.14
C ALA A 95 -0.63 -4.69 14.60
N GLU A 96 -1.55 -5.14 15.47
CA GLU A 96 -2.62 -4.30 16.02
C GLU A 96 -2.09 -3.13 16.86
N LYS A 97 -1.03 -3.34 17.62
CA LYS A 97 -0.35 -2.26 18.34
C LYS A 97 0.24 -1.22 17.39
N LEU A 98 0.93 -1.67 16.35
CA LEU A 98 1.58 -0.80 15.35
C LEU A 98 0.55 -0.03 14.53
N LYS A 99 -0.57 -0.66 14.13
CA LYS A 99 -1.69 0.01 13.46
C LYS A 99 -2.17 1.21 14.27
N LYS A 100 -2.44 1.01 15.55
CA LYS A 100 -2.89 2.08 16.46
C LYS A 100 -1.82 3.15 16.67
N GLN A 101 -0.57 2.75 16.88
CA GLN A 101 0.52 3.65 17.22
C GLN A 101 0.90 4.58 16.05
N PHE A 102 0.83 4.09 14.81
CA PHE A 102 1.28 4.83 13.62
C PHE A 102 0.14 5.25 12.67
N GLY A 103 -1.12 5.06 13.08
CA GLY A 103 -2.29 5.42 12.26
C GLY A 103 -2.36 4.61 10.96
N LEU A 104 -2.02 3.32 11.01
CA LEU A 104 -2.00 2.43 9.85
C LEU A 104 -3.31 1.65 9.78
N GLN A 105 -3.82 1.44 8.56
CA GLN A 105 -4.93 0.54 8.30
C GLN A 105 -4.47 -0.91 8.36
N GLU A 106 -3.29 -1.20 7.77
CA GLU A 106 -2.72 -2.54 7.77
C GLU A 106 -1.20 -2.53 7.95
N VAL A 107 -0.68 -3.62 8.54
CA VAL A 107 0.74 -3.94 8.66
C VAL A 107 0.98 -5.34 8.13
N TYR A 108 1.75 -5.43 7.05
CA TYR A 108 2.12 -6.69 6.41
C TYR A 108 3.53 -7.08 6.82
N PHE A 109 3.68 -8.18 7.56
CA PHE A 109 4.99 -8.78 7.80
C PHE A 109 5.35 -9.68 6.63
N CYS A 110 6.49 -9.41 6.01
CA CYS A 110 6.98 -10.05 4.79
C CYS A 110 8.34 -10.72 5.08
N PRO A 111 8.40 -11.87 5.76
CA PRO A 111 9.64 -12.59 5.97
C PRO A 111 10.21 -13.08 4.64
N GLN A 112 11.52 -12.93 4.44
CA GLN A 112 12.21 -13.26 3.19
C GLN A 112 12.57 -14.74 3.07
N HIS A 113 12.18 -15.55 4.05
CA HIS A 113 12.40 -16.99 4.11
C HIS A 113 13.89 -17.38 4.11
N THR A 114 14.76 -16.52 4.65
CA THR A 114 16.18 -16.85 4.79
C THR A 114 16.39 -17.87 5.90
N HIS A 115 17.08 -18.99 5.58
CA HIS A 115 17.39 -20.05 6.51
C HIS A 115 18.71 -19.84 7.26
N SER A 116 19.45 -18.79 6.94
CA SER A 116 20.73 -18.44 7.54
C SER A 116 20.63 -17.36 8.60
N GLY A 117 19.41 -17.06 9.05
CA GLY A 117 19.16 -16.03 10.06
C GLY A 117 18.58 -16.65 11.35
N GLU A 118 18.98 -16.09 12.48
CA GLU A 118 18.44 -16.42 13.78
C GLU A 118 17.55 -15.28 14.27
N ALA A 119 16.32 -15.59 14.70
CA ALA A 119 15.47 -14.62 15.37
C ALA A 119 15.98 -14.37 16.79
N GLY A 120 16.14 -13.11 17.16
CA GLY A 120 16.42 -12.74 18.54
C GLY A 120 15.22 -12.93 19.49
N PRO A 121 15.40 -12.59 20.79
CA PRO A 121 14.31 -12.63 21.75
C PRO A 121 13.12 -11.82 21.24
N LYS A 122 11.90 -12.33 21.49
CA LYS A 122 10.66 -11.77 20.90
C LYS A 122 10.48 -10.29 21.23
N GLU A 123 10.63 -9.91 22.48
CA GLU A 123 10.42 -8.53 22.93
C GLU A 123 11.46 -7.57 22.32
N TRP A 124 12.69 -8.03 22.19
CA TRP A 124 13.73 -7.27 21.54
C TRP A 124 13.44 -7.09 20.03
N LEU A 125 13.05 -8.16 19.34
CA LEU A 125 12.70 -8.12 17.92
C LEU A 125 11.51 -7.20 17.66
N ASP A 126 10.46 -7.28 18.49
CA ASP A 126 9.28 -6.41 18.42
C ASP A 126 9.67 -4.93 18.59
N ALA A 127 10.64 -4.64 19.46
CA ALA A 127 11.17 -3.29 19.64
C ALA A 127 11.95 -2.80 18.39
N GLN A 128 12.78 -3.67 17.77
CA GLN A 128 13.50 -3.31 16.54
C GLN A 128 12.53 -3.07 15.36
N ILE A 129 11.50 -3.90 15.20
CA ILE A 129 10.45 -3.71 14.20
C ILE A 129 9.73 -2.36 14.44
N THR A 130 9.35 -2.08 15.68
CA THR A 130 8.73 -0.79 16.04
C THR A 130 9.63 0.39 15.69
N LYS A 131 10.95 0.26 15.93
CA LYS A 131 11.95 1.28 15.59
C LYS A 131 12.03 1.50 14.07
N ALA A 132 11.96 0.43 13.25
CA ALA A 132 11.97 0.54 11.81
C ALA A 132 10.72 1.28 11.29
N LEU A 133 9.52 0.99 11.85
CA LEU A 133 8.31 1.74 11.53
C LEU A 133 8.41 3.21 11.94
N LYS A 134 8.99 3.49 13.11
CA LYS A 134 9.18 4.87 13.57
C LYS A 134 10.08 5.65 12.61
N GLN A 135 11.18 5.05 12.13
CA GLN A 135 12.04 5.67 11.12
C GLN A 135 11.25 5.97 9.84
N ALA A 136 10.51 4.99 9.31
CA ALA A 136 9.69 5.15 8.12
C ALA A 136 8.64 6.27 8.29
N SER A 137 7.94 6.28 9.40
CA SER A 137 6.90 7.28 9.69
C SER A 137 7.45 8.71 9.83
N SER A 138 8.72 8.86 10.27
CA SER A 138 9.36 10.18 10.42
C SER A 138 10.06 10.68 9.16
N SER A 139 10.16 9.88 8.11
CA SER A 139 10.90 10.18 6.87
C SER A 139 10.02 10.12 5.63
N MET A 140 8.76 10.56 5.74
CA MET A 140 7.81 10.56 4.62
C MET A 140 8.22 11.56 3.53
N PHE A 141 8.10 11.16 2.27
CA PHE A 141 8.40 11.98 1.08
C PHE A 141 7.39 11.69 -0.03
N GLU A 142 7.22 12.64 -0.95
CA GLU A 142 6.37 12.43 -2.14
C GLU A 142 7.01 11.39 -3.06
N ALA A 143 6.21 10.41 -3.48
CA ALA A 143 6.68 9.26 -4.25
C ALA A 143 5.82 8.98 -5.48
N ARG A 144 6.36 8.18 -6.39
CA ARG A 144 5.63 7.58 -7.50
C ARG A 144 5.87 6.09 -7.49
N ILE A 145 4.84 5.30 -7.77
CA ILE A 145 4.93 3.86 -7.91
C ILE A 145 4.70 3.46 -9.36
N SER A 146 5.49 2.52 -9.85
CA SER A 146 5.29 1.89 -11.14
C SER A 146 5.43 0.37 -10.99
N ALA A 147 4.76 -0.38 -11.86
CA ALA A 147 4.85 -1.83 -11.90
C ALA A 147 5.38 -2.27 -13.26
N GLY A 148 6.18 -3.35 -13.26
CA GLY A 148 6.69 -4.00 -14.45
C GLY A 148 6.72 -5.51 -14.24
N TYR A 149 6.70 -6.26 -15.34
CA TYR A 149 6.79 -7.71 -15.31
C TYR A 149 7.90 -8.19 -16.26
N ARG A 150 8.69 -9.16 -15.80
CA ARG A 150 9.63 -9.90 -16.62
C ARG A 150 9.76 -11.33 -16.11
N SER A 151 9.75 -12.31 -17.01
CA SER A 151 9.97 -13.71 -16.67
C SER A 151 11.46 -14.05 -16.66
N PHE A 152 11.90 -14.76 -15.62
CA PHE A 152 13.27 -15.25 -15.45
C PHE A 152 13.26 -16.75 -15.10
N PRO A 153 12.89 -17.64 -16.03
CA PRO A 153 12.79 -19.07 -15.74
C PRO A 153 14.10 -19.70 -15.30
N GLN A 154 15.25 -19.10 -15.67
CA GLN A 154 16.57 -19.57 -15.28
C GLN A 154 16.93 -19.35 -13.80
N LEU A 155 16.16 -18.52 -13.07
CA LEU A 155 16.43 -18.19 -11.66
C LEU A 155 15.69 -19.09 -10.67
N SER A 156 14.80 -19.95 -11.15
CA SER A 156 14.02 -20.83 -10.31
C SER A 156 13.63 -22.12 -11.02
N PHE A 157 13.39 -23.17 -10.28
CA PHE A 157 12.86 -24.42 -10.76
C PHE A 157 11.84 -24.99 -9.80
N ASN A 158 10.94 -25.83 -10.30
CA ASN A 158 10.01 -26.56 -9.44
C ASN A 158 10.76 -27.71 -8.77
N ARG A 159 10.74 -27.75 -7.44
CA ARG A 159 11.37 -28.82 -6.66
C ARG A 159 10.62 -30.14 -6.70
N LEU A 160 9.37 -30.17 -7.14
CA LEU A 160 8.63 -31.41 -7.35
C LEU A 160 8.97 -31.98 -8.75
N LEU A 161 9.76 -33.04 -8.76
CA LEU A 161 10.09 -33.78 -9.96
C LEU A 161 9.15 -34.98 -10.09
N LEU A 162 8.59 -35.15 -11.29
CA LEU A 162 7.80 -36.34 -11.64
C LEU A 162 8.77 -37.41 -12.11
N ARG A 163 8.77 -38.57 -11.38
CA ARG A 163 9.59 -39.72 -11.75
C ARG A 163 8.91 -40.55 -12.83
N GLU A 164 9.67 -41.47 -13.44
CA GLU A 164 9.15 -42.41 -14.45
C GLU A 164 8.03 -43.33 -13.91
N ASP A 165 8.05 -43.60 -12.59
CA ASP A 165 7.00 -44.38 -11.92
C ASP A 165 5.72 -43.57 -11.64
N GLY A 166 5.65 -42.33 -12.11
CA GLY A 166 4.50 -41.43 -11.93
C GLY A 166 4.41 -40.80 -10.53
N ARG A 167 5.38 -41.02 -9.65
CA ARG A 167 5.41 -40.43 -8.32
C ARG A 167 6.15 -39.13 -8.29
N ALA A 168 5.64 -38.12 -7.57
CA ALA A 168 6.35 -36.87 -7.32
C ALA A 168 7.39 -37.07 -6.22
N ARG A 169 8.58 -36.50 -6.42
CA ARG A 169 9.65 -36.43 -5.42
C ARG A 169 10.17 -34.99 -5.32
N GLU A 170 10.42 -34.54 -4.10
CA GLU A 170 11.08 -33.28 -3.86
C GLU A 170 12.58 -33.37 -4.12
N SER A 171 13.12 -32.42 -4.90
CA SER A 171 14.54 -32.26 -5.17
C SER A 171 15.02 -30.86 -4.79
N TRP A 172 16.09 -30.80 -4.01
CA TRP A 172 16.71 -29.53 -3.58
C TRP A 172 17.84 -29.06 -4.49
N VAL A 173 18.31 -29.89 -5.40
CA VAL A 173 19.49 -29.67 -6.22
C VAL A 173 19.22 -29.65 -7.74
N GLY A 174 17.94 -29.68 -8.12
CA GLY A 174 17.53 -29.68 -9.54
C GLY A 174 17.55 -31.08 -10.18
N ASP A 175 17.23 -31.12 -11.46
CA ASP A 175 16.94 -32.34 -12.22
C ASP A 175 18.19 -33.17 -12.54
N ASP A 176 19.34 -32.52 -12.69
CA ASP A 176 20.56 -33.15 -13.21
C ASP A 176 21.19 -34.18 -12.26
N HIS A 177 20.89 -34.11 -10.94
CA HIS A 177 21.41 -35.04 -9.94
C HIS A 177 20.64 -36.35 -9.85
N TYR A 178 19.51 -36.51 -10.53
CA TYR A 178 18.62 -37.67 -10.46
C TYR A 178 18.51 -38.46 -11.79
N ARG A 179 19.28 -38.07 -12.81
CA ARG A 179 19.35 -38.73 -14.10
C ARG A 179 20.47 -39.78 -14.18
N ALA A 180 21.18 -40.03 -13.06
CA ALA A 180 22.22 -41.06 -12.99
C ALA A 180 21.67 -42.38 -12.40
#